data_8f5a1bd394806b3d6a37aee6236f569f
#
_entry.id   8f5a1bd394806b3d6a37aee6236f569f
#
_cell.length_a   1.000
_cell.length_b   1.000
_cell.length_c   1.000
_cell.angle_alpha   90.00
_cell.angle_beta   90.00
_cell.angle_gamma   90.00
#
_symmetry.space_group_name_H-M   'P 1'
#
loop_
_entity.id
_entity.type
_entity.pdbx_description
1 polymer ?
#
loop_
_entity_poly.entity_id
_entity_poly.type
_entity_poly.pdbx_seq_one_letter_code
_entity_poly.pdbx_strand_id
1 'polypeptide(L)'
;MQGIFRSSCWQFEKKSCNIGGFGVYLEKLEGKTMEKITSFTIDHIKLQPGLYVSRRDQVGAETVTTFDLRLTSPNDEPVMNTAEMHTIEHLAATYLRNEPQWKDKVLYFGPMGCRTGFYLLLAGEYTSREALPLVLNCFRFIRDYRGEVPGASAKDCGNYLDMNLPMANYWGAKYTALLENITEDRLVYPK
;
A
#
# COMPACT_ATOMS: atom_id res chain seq x y z
N MET A 1 51.40 18.53 -22.76
CA MET A 1 50.35 18.20 -23.75
C MET A 1 49.03 18.26 -23.02
N GLN A 2 48.25 19.34 -23.26
CA GLN A 2 46.95 19.56 -22.65
C GLN A 2 45.91 19.03 -23.63
N GLY A 3 45.11 18.01 -23.20
CA GLY A 3 44.00 17.48 -23.95
C GLY A 3 42.68 18.12 -23.49
N ILE A 4 42.10 18.90 -24.37
CA ILE A 4 40.83 19.61 -24.18
C ILE A 4 39.68 18.63 -24.39
N PHE A 5 38.92 18.33 -23.32
CA PHE A 5 37.61 17.66 -23.46
C PHE A 5 36.57 18.70 -23.85
N ARG A 6 36.08 18.61 -25.07
CA ARG A 6 34.88 19.36 -25.54
C ARG A 6 33.61 18.60 -25.07
N SER A 7 32.84 19.26 -24.24
CA SER A 7 31.44 18.86 -23.93
C SER A 7 30.56 19.07 -25.17
N SER A 8 30.10 17.99 -25.76
CA SER A 8 29.06 18.04 -26.81
C SER A 8 27.67 18.20 -26.16
N CYS A 9 27.19 19.45 -26.26
CA CYS A 9 25.80 19.78 -25.93
C CYS A 9 24.89 19.16 -26.99
N TRP A 10 24.04 18.20 -26.61
CA TRP A 10 23.00 17.68 -27.49
C TRP A 10 21.85 18.68 -27.54
N GLN A 11 21.77 19.43 -28.65
CA GLN A 11 20.58 20.21 -29.02
C GLN A 11 19.55 19.24 -29.60
N PHE A 12 18.46 19.00 -28.87
CA PHE A 12 17.29 18.38 -29.44
C PHE A 12 16.52 19.41 -30.26
N GLU A 13 16.59 19.30 -31.59
CA GLU A 13 15.67 20.02 -32.49
C GLU A 13 14.24 19.53 -32.23
N LYS A 14 13.36 20.44 -31.86
CA LYS A 14 11.90 20.20 -31.77
C LYS A 14 11.36 19.96 -33.19
N LYS A 15 11.31 18.71 -33.65
CA LYS A 15 10.46 18.33 -34.78
C LYS A 15 9.02 18.25 -34.27
N SER A 16 8.19 19.18 -34.70
CA SER A 16 6.75 19.15 -34.43
C SER A 16 6.14 17.96 -35.16
N CYS A 17 5.82 16.90 -34.42
CA CYS A 17 4.99 15.82 -34.91
C CYS A 17 3.53 16.21 -34.64
N ASN A 18 2.84 16.64 -35.67
CA ASN A 18 1.44 17.05 -35.62
C ASN A 18 0.56 15.78 -35.58
N ILE A 19 0.41 15.18 -34.37
CA ILE A 19 -0.56 14.11 -34.12
C ILE A 19 -1.76 14.80 -33.46
N GLY A 20 -2.82 15.03 -34.26
CA GLY A 20 -4.02 15.71 -33.82
C GLY A 20 -4.62 15.09 -32.56
N GLY A 21 -4.86 15.91 -31.55
CA GLY A 21 -5.56 15.58 -30.32
C GLY A 21 -4.69 15.46 -29.06
N PHE A 22 -3.43 15.03 -29.12
CA PHE A 22 -2.57 14.89 -27.94
C PHE A 22 -1.92 16.21 -27.47
N GLY A 23 -1.64 17.12 -28.42
CA GLY A 23 -1.04 18.44 -28.13
C GLY A 23 -1.92 19.34 -27.28
N VAL A 24 -3.23 19.31 -27.50
CA VAL A 24 -4.20 20.13 -26.74
C VAL A 24 -4.35 19.69 -25.28
N TYR A 25 -4.07 18.41 -24.98
CA TYR A 25 -4.14 17.91 -23.60
C TYR A 25 -2.92 18.33 -22.77
N LEU A 26 -1.74 18.40 -23.39
CA LEU A 26 -0.50 18.83 -22.72
C LEU A 26 -0.46 20.34 -22.50
N GLU A 27 -0.94 21.17 -23.48
CA GLU A 27 -1.02 22.62 -23.31
C GLU A 27 -1.99 23.05 -22.19
N LYS A 28 -3.04 22.26 -21.92
CA LYS A 28 -3.95 22.52 -20.78
C LYS A 28 -3.36 22.18 -19.41
N LEU A 29 -2.26 21.44 -19.35
CA LEU A 29 -1.56 21.11 -18.10
C LEU A 29 -0.39 22.07 -17.80
N GLU A 30 0.11 22.79 -18.80
CA GLU A 30 1.12 23.84 -18.60
C GLU A 30 0.48 25.04 -17.87
N GLY A 31 0.71 25.09 -16.54
CA GLY A 31 0.25 26.16 -15.66
C GLY A 31 -0.67 25.76 -14.52
N LYS A 32 -1.14 24.51 -14.45
CA LYS A 32 -1.81 23.99 -13.24
C LYS A 32 -0.78 23.30 -12.35
N THR A 33 -0.41 23.94 -11.25
CA THR A 33 0.25 23.24 -10.14
C THR A 33 -0.72 22.17 -9.64
N MET A 34 -0.34 20.89 -9.77
CA MET A 34 -1.12 19.80 -9.21
C MET A 34 -1.06 19.87 -7.68
N GLU A 35 -2.21 19.82 -7.04
CA GLU A 35 -2.27 19.74 -5.57
C GLU A 35 -1.71 18.42 -5.07
N LYS A 36 -1.05 18.44 -3.91
CA LYS A 36 -0.59 17.22 -3.26
C LYS A 36 -1.80 16.36 -2.88
N ILE A 37 -1.76 15.10 -3.26
CA ILE A 37 -2.76 14.13 -2.81
C ILE A 37 -2.58 13.85 -1.31
N THR A 38 -3.63 13.41 -0.63
CA THR A 38 -3.66 13.18 0.82
C THR A 38 -2.49 12.31 1.31
N SER A 39 -2.13 11.25 0.57
CA SER A 39 -1.01 10.37 0.93
C SER A 39 0.36 11.08 0.98
N PHE A 40 0.52 12.19 0.26
CA PHE A 40 1.77 12.96 0.24
C PHE A 40 1.80 14.10 1.27
N THR A 41 0.71 14.27 2.04
CA THR A 41 0.66 15.27 3.13
C THR A 41 1.09 14.69 4.48
N ILE A 42 1.21 13.37 4.58
CA ILE A 42 1.63 12.68 5.80
C ILE A 42 3.16 12.84 5.97
N ASP A 43 3.60 13.19 7.17
CA ASP A 43 5.03 13.25 7.50
C ASP A 43 5.60 11.83 7.66
N HIS A 44 6.23 11.33 6.60
CA HIS A 44 6.82 9.99 6.57
C HIS A 44 8.12 9.87 7.40
N ILE A 45 8.68 10.97 7.87
CA ILE A 45 9.84 10.95 8.79
C ILE A 45 9.37 10.62 10.21
N LYS A 46 8.19 11.12 10.59
CA LYS A 46 7.60 10.85 11.91
C LYS A 46 6.72 9.60 11.95
N LEU A 47 6.28 9.12 10.78
CA LEU A 47 5.35 7.99 10.68
C LEU A 47 6.00 6.71 11.18
N GLN A 48 5.35 6.07 12.14
CA GLN A 48 5.79 4.82 12.74
C GLN A 48 4.90 3.65 12.31
N PRO A 49 5.32 2.39 12.50
CA PRO A 49 4.43 1.24 12.32
C PRO A 49 3.18 1.37 13.18
N GLY A 50 2.01 1.07 12.61
CA GLY A 50 0.72 1.26 13.28
C GLY A 50 -0.46 0.92 12.39
N LEU A 51 -1.66 1.27 12.85
CA LEU A 51 -2.91 1.14 12.11
C LEU A 51 -3.62 2.49 12.07
N TYR A 52 -3.72 3.09 10.90
CA TYR A 52 -4.20 4.45 10.75
C TYR A 52 -5.41 4.53 9.82
N VAL A 53 -6.36 5.41 10.09
CA VAL A 53 -7.32 5.86 9.08
C VAL A 53 -6.58 6.79 8.14
N SER A 54 -6.38 6.34 6.90
CA SER A 54 -5.71 7.14 5.86
C SER A 54 -6.63 8.24 5.33
N ARG A 55 -7.87 7.86 5.00
CA ARG A 55 -8.89 8.80 4.53
C ARG A 55 -10.28 8.18 4.61
N ARG A 56 -11.28 9.04 4.50
CA ARG A 56 -12.68 8.67 4.28
C ARG A 56 -13.16 9.33 3.01
N ASP A 57 -13.65 8.53 2.07
CA ASP A 57 -14.15 9.00 0.79
C ASP A 57 -15.68 8.80 0.74
N GLN A 58 -16.41 9.83 0.27
CA GLN A 58 -17.84 9.72 0.01
C GLN A 58 -18.07 9.22 -1.41
N VAL A 59 -18.82 8.13 -1.57
CA VAL A 59 -19.18 7.55 -2.86
C VAL A 59 -20.72 7.48 -2.94
N GLY A 60 -21.36 8.50 -3.48
CA GLY A 60 -22.79 8.66 -3.41
C GLY A 60 -23.27 8.88 -1.97
N ALA A 61 -24.15 8.02 -1.48
CA ALA A 61 -24.65 8.05 -0.09
C ALA A 61 -23.75 7.27 0.89
N GLU A 62 -22.77 6.53 0.38
CA GLU A 62 -21.95 5.61 1.17
C GLU A 62 -20.57 6.21 1.47
N THR A 63 -20.00 5.83 2.60
CA THR A 63 -18.63 6.17 2.99
C THR A 63 -17.72 4.96 2.77
N VAL A 64 -16.50 5.21 2.30
CA VAL A 64 -15.43 4.21 2.24
C VAL A 64 -14.29 4.67 3.14
N THR A 65 -13.93 3.85 4.13
CA THR A 65 -12.78 4.09 4.98
C THR A 65 -11.57 3.32 4.46
N THR A 66 -10.48 4.05 4.17
CA THR A 66 -9.18 3.48 3.80
C THR A 66 -8.27 3.47 5.02
N PHE A 67 -7.79 2.28 5.38
CA PHE A 67 -6.80 2.09 6.45
C PHE A 67 -5.41 1.91 5.87
N ASP A 68 -4.43 2.53 6.53
CA ASP A 68 -3.00 2.31 6.35
C ASP A 68 -2.51 1.33 7.43
N LEU A 69 -2.17 0.12 7.00
CA LEU A 69 -1.55 -0.90 7.83
C LEU A 69 -0.03 -0.75 7.66
N ARG A 70 0.60 0.04 8.52
CA ARG A 70 2.02 0.35 8.42
C ARG A 70 2.84 -0.67 9.20
N LEU A 71 3.60 -1.52 8.48
CA LEU A 71 4.38 -2.62 9.07
C LEU A 71 5.82 -2.23 9.39
N THR A 72 6.38 -1.25 8.67
CA THR A 72 7.77 -0.79 8.86
C THR A 72 7.83 0.72 8.99
N SER A 73 8.81 1.24 9.73
CA SER A 73 9.11 2.68 9.78
C SER A 73 9.60 3.14 8.41
N PRO A 74 8.90 4.08 7.75
CA PRO A 74 9.33 4.57 6.45
C PRO A 74 10.72 5.20 6.52
N ASN A 75 11.57 4.88 5.53
CA ASN A 75 12.94 5.40 5.38
C ASN A 75 13.93 5.05 6.51
N ASP A 76 13.53 4.26 7.50
CA ASP A 76 14.33 3.88 8.68
C ASP A 76 14.54 2.36 8.77
N GLU A 77 13.50 1.57 8.49
CA GLU A 77 13.59 0.11 8.48
C GLU A 77 13.67 -0.46 7.05
N PRO A 78 14.27 -1.66 6.86
CA PRO A 78 14.16 -2.40 5.60
C PRO A 78 12.69 -2.65 5.22
N VAL A 79 12.37 -2.50 3.94
CA VAL A 79 11.03 -2.78 3.41
C VAL A 79 10.85 -4.26 3.10
N MET A 80 9.60 -4.71 2.98
CA MET A 80 9.26 -6.05 2.55
C MET A 80 9.67 -6.29 1.08
N ASN A 81 10.04 -7.55 0.73
CA ASN A 81 10.22 -7.95 -0.66
C ASN A 81 8.88 -8.31 -1.30
N THR A 82 8.88 -8.43 -2.63
CA THR A 82 7.64 -8.67 -3.40
C THR A 82 6.98 -9.98 -3.02
N ALA A 83 7.76 -11.06 -2.89
CA ALA A 83 7.23 -12.39 -2.63
C ALA A 83 6.50 -12.52 -1.26
N GLU A 84 7.04 -11.93 -0.20
CA GLU A 84 6.35 -11.93 1.09
C GLU A 84 5.11 -11.03 1.08
N MET A 85 5.18 -9.87 0.42
CA MET A 85 4.02 -8.98 0.26
C MET A 85 2.89 -9.65 -0.52
N HIS A 86 3.21 -10.31 -1.62
CA HIS A 86 2.26 -11.05 -2.45
C HIS A 86 1.63 -12.20 -1.65
N THR A 87 2.44 -12.92 -0.86
CA THR A 87 1.93 -13.97 0.04
C THR A 87 0.97 -13.40 1.09
N ILE A 88 1.33 -12.29 1.74
CA ILE A 88 0.47 -11.61 2.72
C ILE A 88 -0.83 -11.14 2.05
N GLU A 89 -0.77 -10.61 0.83
CA GLU A 89 -1.96 -10.19 0.07
C GLU A 89 -2.92 -11.36 -0.13
N HIS A 90 -2.46 -12.52 -0.62
CA HIS A 90 -3.28 -13.70 -0.83
C HIS A 90 -3.90 -14.22 0.48
N LEU A 91 -3.11 -14.32 1.55
CA LEU A 91 -3.58 -14.80 2.86
C LEU A 91 -4.59 -13.83 3.48
N ALA A 92 -4.29 -12.54 3.48
CA ALA A 92 -5.18 -11.53 4.04
C ALA A 92 -6.49 -11.41 3.24
N ALA A 93 -6.41 -11.37 1.90
CA ALA A 93 -7.61 -11.32 1.05
C ALA A 93 -8.52 -12.54 1.29
N THR A 94 -7.93 -13.73 1.44
CA THR A 94 -8.66 -14.95 1.76
C THR A 94 -9.31 -14.86 3.14
N TYR A 95 -8.56 -14.46 4.18
CA TYR A 95 -9.08 -14.33 5.54
C TYR A 95 -10.22 -13.31 5.61
N LEU A 96 -9.98 -12.09 5.13
CA LEU A 96 -10.91 -10.96 5.24
C LEU A 96 -12.24 -11.22 4.54
N ARG A 97 -12.21 -11.89 3.38
CA ARG A 97 -13.42 -12.22 2.62
C ARG A 97 -14.16 -13.47 3.14
N ASN A 98 -13.58 -14.19 4.09
CA ASN A 98 -14.22 -15.32 4.79
C ASN A 98 -14.59 -14.99 6.24
N GLU A 99 -14.22 -13.81 6.75
CA GLU A 99 -14.58 -13.37 8.09
C GLU A 99 -16.06 -12.97 8.15
N PRO A 100 -16.90 -13.67 8.95
CA PRO A 100 -18.37 -13.55 8.83
C PRO A 100 -18.94 -12.17 9.08
N GLN A 101 -18.31 -11.36 9.95
CA GLN A 101 -18.81 -10.03 10.33
C GLN A 101 -18.39 -8.93 9.33
N TRP A 102 -17.32 -9.17 8.56
CA TRP A 102 -16.68 -8.17 7.75
C TRP A 102 -16.65 -8.45 6.24
N LYS A 103 -16.83 -9.71 5.82
CA LYS A 103 -16.70 -10.14 4.41
C LYS A 103 -17.44 -9.25 3.40
N ASP A 104 -18.65 -8.80 3.77
CA ASP A 104 -19.51 -7.99 2.91
C ASP A 104 -19.13 -6.49 2.92
N LYS A 105 -18.21 -6.09 3.81
CA LYS A 105 -17.71 -4.73 3.96
C LYS A 105 -16.32 -4.55 3.37
N VAL A 106 -15.58 -5.64 3.15
CA VAL A 106 -14.23 -5.59 2.59
C VAL A 106 -14.28 -5.31 1.10
N LEU A 107 -13.82 -4.14 0.71
CA LEU A 107 -13.74 -3.72 -0.69
C LEU A 107 -12.41 -4.10 -1.32
N TYR A 108 -11.30 -3.86 -0.62
CA TYR A 108 -9.96 -4.12 -1.14
C TYR A 108 -8.96 -4.33 0.00
N PHE A 109 -7.99 -5.21 -0.25
CA PHE A 109 -6.76 -5.32 0.51
C PHE A 109 -5.60 -5.49 -0.48
N GLY A 110 -4.52 -4.73 -0.31
CA GLY A 110 -3.36 -4.86 -1.19
C GLY A 110 -2.17 -4.02 -0.74
N PRO A 111 -0.97 -4.32 -1.30
CA PRO A 111 0.27 -3.72 -0.89
C PRO A 111 0.40 -2.26 -1.32
N MET A 112 1.16 -1.48 -0.53
CA MET A 112 1.63 -0.16 -0.94
C MET A 112 2.84 -0.28 -1.86
N GLY A 113 2.91 0.58 -2.88
CA GLY A 113 4.05 0.60 -3.81
C GLY A 113 5.42 0.87 -3.14
N CYS A 114 5.42 1.56 -1.98
CA CYS A 114 6.62 1.78 -1.17
C CYS A 114 7.07 0.56 -0.35
N ARG A 115 6.28 -0.50 -0.32
CA ARG A 115 6.54 -1.77 0.36
C ARG A 115 6.70 -1.69 1.89
N THR A 116 6.14 -0.65 2.50
CA THR A 116 6.18 -0.45 3.96
C THR A 116 4.91 -0.90 4.67
N GLY A 117 3.89 -1.32 3.92
CA GLY A 117 2.60 -1.74 4.47
C GLY A 117 1.56 -2.05 3.41
N PHE A 118 0.30 -2.08 3.85
CA PHE A 118 -0.87 -2.43 3.04
C PHE A 118 -1.99 -1.41 3.23
N TYR A 119 -2.88 -1.34 2.23
CA TYR A 119 -4.16 -0.67 2.37
C TYR A 119 -5.29 -1.69 2.56
N LEU A 120 -6.19 -1.38 3.50
CA LEU A 120 -7.48 -2.05 3.66
C LEU A 120 -8.58 -1.02 3.44
N LEU A 121 -9.49 -1.30 2.52
CA LEU A 121 -10.66 -0.47 2.25
C LEU A 121 -11.93 -1.18 2.74
N LEU A 122 -12.68 -0.50 3.60
CA LEU A 122 -13.95 -0.99 4.13
C LEU A 122 -15.11 -0.06 3.74
N ALA A 123 -16.21 -0.66 3.31
CA ALA A 123 -17.49 0.05 3.16
C ALA A 123 -18.04 0.42 4.54
N GLY A 124 -18.30 1.70 4.74
CA GLY A 124 -18.73 2.29 6.00
C GLY A 124 -17.69 3.24 6.62
N GLU A 125 -18.11 3.91 7.68
CA GLU A 125 -17.25 4.81 8.46
C GLU A 125 -16.75 4.08 9.71
N TYR A 126 -15.43 3.95 9.83
CA TYR A 126 -14.77 3.27 10.93
C TYR A 126 -13.56 4.06 11.44
N THR A 127 -13.24 3.88 12.72
CA THR A 127 -12.01 4.32 13.36
C THR A 127 -10.96 3.20 13.31
N SER A 128 -9.68 3.56 13.52
CA SER A 128 -8.60 2.56 13.65
C SER A 128 -8.88 1.57 14.79
N ARG A 129 -9.47 2.05 15.90
CA ARG A 129 -9.79 1.21 17.05
C ARG A 129 -10.88 0.17 16.76
N GLU A 130 -11.88 0.53 15.95
CA GLU A 130 -12.93 -0.41 15.53
C GLU A 130 -12.43 -1.46 14.54
N ALA A 131 -11.48 -1.09 13.66
CA ALA A 131 -10.86 -2.02 12.71
C ALA A 131 -9.76 -2.90 13.34
N LEU A 132 -9.19 -2.50 14.48
CA LEU A 132 -8.08 -3.18 15.13
C LEU A 132 -8.32 -4.68 15.38
N PRO A 133 -9.47 -5.13 15.92
CA PRO A 133 -9.70 -6.57 16.13
C PRO A 133 -9.68 -7.39 14.83
N LEU A 134 -10.24 -6.85 13.74
CA LEU A 134 -10.23 -7.48 12.42
C LEU A 134 -8.79 -7.64 11.91
N VAL A 135 -8.03 -6.55 11.94
CA VAL A 135 -6.65 -6.53 11.43
C VAL A 135 -5.75 -7.43 12.29
N LEU A 136 -5.88 -7.37 13.61
CA LEU A 136 -5.11 -8.22 14.54
C LEU A 136 -5.37 -9.71 14.27
N ASN A 137 -6.62 -10.11 14.13
CA ASN A 137 -6.96 -11.51 13.87
C ASN A 137 -6.51 -11.97 12.47
N CYS A 138 -6.57 -11.09 11.46
CA CYS A 138 -6.02 -11.36 10.14
C CYS A 138 -4.50 -11.61 10.21
N PHE A 139 -3.76 -10.78 10.93
CA PHE A 139 -2.31 -10.97 11.04
C PHE A 139 -1.90 -12.11 11.95
N ARG A 140 -2.70 -12.47 12.96
CA ARG A 140 -2.56 -13.75 13.70
C ARG A 140 -2.73 -14.95 12.77
N PHE A 141 -3.74 -14.93 11.91
CA PHE A 141 -3.93 -15.96 10.88
C PHE A 141 -2.70 -16.06 9.96
N ILE A 142 -2.17 -14.95 9.45
CA ILE A 142 -0.97 -14.94 8.61
C ILE A 142 0.24 -15.50 9.36
N ARG A 143 0.47 -15.08 10.60
CA ARG A 143 1.56 -15.57 11.48
C ARG A 143 1.55 -17.08 11.62
N ASP A 144 0.36 -17.63 11.83
CA ASP A 144 0.18 -19.03 12.20
C ASP A 144 -0.12 -19.93 10.99
N TYR A 145 -0.25 -19.34 9.79
CA TYR A 145 -0.60 -20.10 8.59
C TYR A 145 0.47 -21.13 8.23
N ARG A 146 0.00 -22.34 7.90
CA ARG A 146 0.84 -23.44 7.41
C ARG A 146 0.09 -24.14 6.27
N GLY A 147 0.76 -24.40 5.20
CA GLY A 147 0.18 -25.05 4.03
C GLY A 147 0.44 -24.27 2.75
N GLU A 148 -0.23 -24.66 1.68
CA GLU A 148 -0.13 -23.99 0.40
C GLU A 148 -0.83 -22.61 0.46
N VAL A 149 -0.21 -21.60 -0.14
CA VAL A 149 -0.80 -20.26 -0.17
C VAL A 149 -2.04 -20.29 -1.08
N PRO A 150 -3.21 -19.84 -0.59
CA PRO A 150 -4.44 -19.84 -1.39
C PRO A 150 -4.25 -19.08 -2.72
N GLY A 151 -4.70 -19.67 -3.82
CA GLY A 151 -4.59 -19.07 -5.14
C GLY A 151 -3.17 -19.04 -5.73
N ALA A 152 -2.17 -19.66 -5.11
CA ALA A 152 -0.81 -19.76 -5.64
C ALA A 152 -0.71 -20.83 -6.73
N SER A 153 -1.49 -20.68 -7.80
CA SER A 153 -1.47 -21.57 -8.97
C SER A 153 -1.44 -20.74 -10.26
N ALA A 154 -0.92 -21.34 -11.33
CA ALA A 154 -0.85 -20.67 -12.64
C ALA A 154 -2.24 -20.29 -13.21
N LYS A 155 -3.30 -20.96 -12.73
CA LYS A 155 -4.68 -20.65 -13.12
C LYS A 155 -5.26 -19.46 -12.36
N ASP A 156 -4.87 -19.29 -11.10
CA ASP A 156 -5.53 -18.38 -10.17
C ASP A 156 -4.75 -17.08 -9.97
N CYS A 157 -3.43 -17.08 -10.24
CA CYS A 157 -2.55 -15.93 -10.05
C CYS A 157 -1.60 -15.72 -11.22
N GLY A 158 -1.47 -14.47 -11.66
CA GLY A 158 -0.60 -14.09 -12.78
C GLY A 158 0.90 -14.20 -12.49
N ASN A 159 1.30 -14.34 -11.21
CA ASN A 159 2.69 -14.51 -10.77
C ASN A 159 2.80 -15.47 -9.58
N TYR A 160 2.20 -16.65 -9.70
CA TYR A 160 2.02 -17.61 -8.62
C TYR A 160 3.33 -18.16 -8.00
N LEU A 161 4.46 -18.03 -8.70
CA LEU A 161 5.78 -18.46 -8.20
C LEU A 161 6.43 -17.41 -7.27
N ASP A 162 5.98 -16.16 -7.28
CA ASP A 162 6.52 -15.09 -6.42
C ASP A 162 5.87 -15.12 -5.03
N MET A 163 6.12 -16.21 -4.27
CA MET A 163 5.59 -16.44 -2.93
C MET A 163 6.69 -16.77 -1.94
N ASN A 164 6.56 -16.24 -0.70
CA ASN A 164 7.48 -16.50 0.40
C ASN A 164 6.71 -16.61 1.74
N LEU A 165 6.13 -17.78 2.00
CA LEU A 165 5.35 -18.01 3.21
C LEU A 165 6.16 -17.85 4.52
N PRO A 166 7.40 -18.35 4.65
CA PRO A 166 8.19 -18.11 5.86
C PRO A 166 8.38 -16.65 6.22
N MET A 167 8.65 -15.79 5.22
CA MET A 167 8.79 -14.36 5.44
C MET A 167 7.44 -13.67 5.67
N ALA A 168 6.37 -14.13 5.04
CA ALA A 168 5.02 -13.65 5.35
C ALA A 168 4.63 -13.96 6.81
N ASN A 169 4.96 -15.16 7.32
CA ASN A 169 4.76 -15.50 8.73
C ASN A 169 5.60 -14.60 9.65
N TYR A 170 6.86 -14.30 9.30
CA TYR A 170 7.72 -13.38 10.06
C TYR A 170 7.09 -11.97 10.17
N TRP A 171 6.66 -11.41 9.04
CA TRP A 171 5.99 -10.10 9.02
C TRP A 171 4.64 -10.13 9.76
N GLY A 172 3.91 -11.24 9.62
CA GLY A 172 2.69 -11.51 10.39
C GLY A 172 2.94 -11.48 11.89
N ALA A 173 4.00 -12.14 12.35
CA ALA A 173 4.39 -12.16 13.76
C ALA A 173 4.83 -10.77 14.26
N LYS A 174 5.66 -10.06 13.49
CA LYS A 174 6.13 -8.72 13.82
C LYS A 174 4.95 -7.75 13.99
N TYR A 175 4.03 -7.73 13.04
CA TYR A 175 2.89 -6.81 13.09
C TYR A 175 1.86 -7.21 14.14
N THR A 176 1.63 -8.52 14.36
CA THR A 176 0.78 -9.01 15.45
C THR A 176 1.29 -8.52 16.81
N ALA A 177 2.59 -8.66 17.08
CA ALA A 177 3.19 -8.21 18.34
C ALA A 177 3.04 -6.69 18.55
N LEU A 178 3.12 -5.90 17.50
CA LEU A 178 2.85 -4.47 17.54
C LEU A 178 1.39 -4.20 17.87
N LEU A 179 0.44 -4.84 17.15
CA LEU A 179 -0.99 -4.60 17.31
C LEU A 179 -1.53 -5.04 18.68
N GLU A 180 -0.97 -6.10 19.26
CA GLU A 180 -1.33 -6.59 20.61
C GLU A 180 -0.95 -5.59 21.71
N ASN A 181 0.05 -4.74 21.47
CA ASN A 181 0.56 -3.74 22.41
C ASN A 181 0.41 -2.31 21.86
N ILE A 182 -0.54 -2.09 20.94
CA ILE A 182 -0.65 -0.82 20.23
C ILE A 182 -1.07 0.32 21.16
N THR A 183 -0.37 1.44 21.05
CA THR A 183 -0.65 2.67 21.76
C THR A 183 -1.47 3.65 20.92
N GLU A 184 -2.13 4.63 21.52
CA GLU A 184 -3.03 5.56 20.82
C GLU A 184 -2.33 6.38 19.75
N ASP A 185 -1.06 6.73 19.94
CA ASP A 185 -0.24 7.45 18.97
C ASP A 185 0.07 6.62 17.70
N ARG A 186 -0.16 5.29 17.74
CA ARG A 186 -0.03 4.39 16.59
C ARG A 186 -1.37 4.10 15.90
N LEU A 187 -2.44 4.76 16.33
CA LEU A 187 -3.79 4.70 15.75
C LEU A 187 -4.20 5.99 15.04
N VAL A 188 -3.39 7.06 15.18
CA VAL A 188 -3.62 8.38 14.58
C VAL A 188 -2.32 8.85 13.92
N TYR A 189 -2.41 9.41 12.71
CA TYR A 189 -1.22 9.93 12.04
C TYR A 189 -0.51 11.02 12.86
N PRO A 190 0.83 11.05 12.84
CA PRO A 190 1.61 12.10 13.46
C PRO A 190 1.27 13.46 12.84
N LYS A 191 1.24 14.49 13.67
CA LYS A 191 1.03 15.89 13.26
C LYS A 191 2.34 16.56 12.89
#